data_f62713445b1dbd3b9fb2503fe134333e
#
_entry.id   f62713445b1dbd3b9fb2503fe134333e
#
_cell.length_a   1.000
_cell.length_b   1.000
_cell.length_c   1.000
_cell.angle_alpha   90.00
_cell.angle_beta   90.00
_cell.angle_gamma   90.00
#
_symmetry.space_group_name_H-M   'P 1'
#
loop_
_entity.id
_entity.type
_entity.pdbx_description
1 polymer ?
#
loop_
_entity_poly.entity_id
_entity_poly.type
_entity_poly.pdbx_seq_one_letter_code
_entity_poly.pdbx_strand_id
1 'polypeptide(L)'
;MLVNKTGMVADVMGANKEEEAEVVGWEKHDGENQKWSIKDNCIHSELTDMVMDLKGGVMEAGTEVIMFHKHGGANQAWLIYPA
;
A
#
# COMPACT_ATOMS: atom_id res chain seq x y z
N MET A 1 -10.27 4.12 -0.97
CA MET A 1 -10.17 2.66 -0.78
C MET A 1 -9.78 2.01 -2.10
N LEU A 2 -8.81 1.12 -2.07
CA LEU A 2 -8.35 0.43 -3.29
C LEU A 2 -9.05 -0.91 -3.39
N VAL A 3 -9.95 -1.04 -4.36
CA VAL A 3 -10.83 -2.20 -4.51
C VAL A 3 -10.52 -2.91 -5.82
N ASN A 4 -10.33 -4.24 -5.80
CA ASN A 4 -10.18 -5.00 -7.02
C ASN A 4 -11.55 -5.47 -7.53
N LYS A 5 -11.56 -6.14 -8.70
CA LYS A 5 -12.81 -6.57 -9.34
C LYS A 5 -13.60 -7.62 -8.55
N THR A 6 -12.97 -8.29 -7.58
CA THR A 6 -13.65 -9.29 -6.75
C THR A 6 -14.25 -8.69 -5.49
N GLY A 7 -14.05 -7.39 -5.26
CA GLY A 7 -14.56 -6.70 -4.07
C GLY A 7 -13.61 -6.70 -2.89
N MET A 8 -12.44 -7.30 -3.03
CA MET A 8 -11.40 -7.23 -1.99
C MET A 8 -10.76 -5.86 -1.99
N VAL A 9 -10.32 -5.39 -0.84
CA VAL A 9 -9.64 -4.10 -0.70
C VAL A 9 -8.20 -4.29 -0.25
N ALA A 10 -7.36 -3.30 -0.58
CA ALA A 10 -6.00 -3.28 -0.07
C ALA A 10 -6.03 -2.97 1.43
N ASP A 11 -5.25 -3.69 2.19
CA ASP A 11 -5.32 -3.73 3.65
C ASP A 11 -3.91 -3.86 4.23
N VAL A 12 -3.55 -3.02 5.19
CA VAL A 12 -2.32 -3.21 5.94
C VAL A 12 -2.59 -4.34 6.94
N MET A 13 -2.00 -5.47 6.71
CA MET A 13 -2.27 -6.70 7.47
C MET A 13 -2.20 -6.50 8.98
N GLY A 14 -3.28 -6.87 9.66
CA GLY A 14 -3.37 -6.75 11.12
C GLY A 14 -3.30 -5.33 11.65
N ALA A 15 -3.51 -4.32 10.80
CA ALA A 15 -3.36 -2.90 11.18
C ALA A 15 -1.98 -2.63 11.81
N ASN A 16 -0.95 -3.33 11.34
CA ASN A 16 0.40 -3.22 11.83
C ASN A 16 0.97 -1.83 11.47
N LYS A 17 1.44 -1.09 12.47
CA LYS A 17 1.95 0.27 12.30
C LYS A 17 3.47 0.34 12.14
N GLU A 18 4.14 -0.80 12.06
CA GLU A 18 5.58 -0.87 11.94
C GLU A 18 6.02 -0.89 10.48
N GLU A 19 7.28 -0.53 10.24
CA GLU A 19 7.86 -0.64 8.90
C GLU A 19 7.85 -2.09 8.45
N GLU A 20 7.75 -2.29 7.12
CA GLU A 20 7.67 -3.58 6.47
C GLU A 20 6.35 -4.34 6.74
N ALA A 21 5.33 -3.67 7.29
CA ALA A 21 4.00 -4.26 7.41
C ALA A 21 3.50 -4.65 6.02
N GLU A 22 2.95 -5.84 5.89
CA GLU A 22 2.48 -6.34 4.59
C GLU A 22 1.18 -5.68 4.15
N VAL A 23 1.04 -5.48 2.83
CA VAL A 23 -0.22 -5.06 2.23
C VAL A 23 -0.83 -6.28 1.56
N VAL A 24 -2.07 -6.59 1.92
CA VAL A 24 -2.77 -7.79 1.44
C VAL A 24 -4.16 -7.43 0.93
N GLY A 25 -4.80 -8.34 0.21
CA GLY A 25 -6.21 -8.23 -0.13
C GLY A 25 -7.05 -8.74 1.05
N TRP A 26 -8.08 -8.03 1.40
CA TRP A 26 -8.92 -8.40 2.54
C TRP A 26 -10.35 -7.96 2.31
N GLU A 27 -11.26 -8.50 3.09
CA GLU A 27 -12.65 -8.07 3.07
C GLU A 27 -12.77 -6.64 3.61
N LYS A 28 -13.67 -5.86 3.04
CA LYS A 28 -13.90 -4.48 3.46
C LYS A 28 -14.50 -4.41 4.85
N HIS A 29 -13.89 -3.61 5.75
CA HIS A 29 -14.45 -3.37 7.09
C HIS A 29 -14.34 -1.91 7.55
N ASP A 30 -13.93 -1.00 6.65
CA ASP A 30 -13.82 0.45 6.94
C ASP A 30 -12.79 0.85 8.00
N GLY A 31 -11.84 -0.01 8.33
CA GLY A 31 -10.75 0.33 9.23
C GLY A 31 -9.75 1.29 8.59
N GLU A 32 -9.00 2.03 9.40
CA GLU A 32 -7.98 2.95 8.91
C GLU A 32 -6.92 2.24 8.07
N ASN A 33 -6.67 0.96 8.33
CA ASN A 33 -5.71 0.15 7.59
C ASN A 33 -6.19 -0.22 6.19
N GLN A 34 -7.39 0.19 5.80
CA GLN A 34 -7.95 0.00 4.46
C GLN A 34 -8.17 1.31 3.73
N LYS A 35 -7.77 2.42 4.34
CA LYS A 35 -7.95 3.76 3.77
C LYS A 35 -6.62 4.31 3.27
N TRP A 36 -6.65 4.83 2.05
CA TRP A 36 -5.46 5.27 1.33
C TRP A 36 -5.68 6.64 0.71
N SER A 37 -4.63 7.42 0.61
CA SER A 37 -4.64 8.66 -0.15
C SER A 37 -3.46 8.65 -1.12
N ILE A 38 -3.66 9.29 -2.27
CA ILE A 38 -2.66 9.35 -3.32
C ILE A 38 -2.15 10.78 -3.40
N LYS A 39 -0.85 10.96 -3.19
CA LYS A 39 -0.24 12.27 -3.20
C LYS A 39 1.23 12.13 -3.62
N ASP A 40 1.70 13.01 -4.51
CA ASP A 40 3.08 13.01 -4.99
C ASP A 40 3.52 11.67 -5.57
N ASN A 41 2.60 10.99 -6.27
CA ASN A 41 2.81 9.66 -6.86
C ASN A 41 3.04 8.56 -5.83
N CYS A 42 2.78 8.83 -4.56
CA CYS A 42 2.86 7.83 -3.49
C CYS A 42 1.47 7.46 -3.01
N ILE A 43 1.32 6.23 -2.55
CA ILE A 43 0.08 5.73 -1.97
C ILE A 43 0.25 5.70 -0.45
N HIS A 44 -0.35 6.67 0.24
CA HIS A 44 -0.23 6.85 1.68
C HIS A 44 -1.31 6.09 2.44
N SER A 45 -0.94 5.46 3.54
CA SER A 45 -1.91 4.86 4.44
C SER A 45 -2.50 5.92 5.38
N GLU A 46 -3.79 5.82 5.66
CA GLU A 46 -4.42 6.64 6.69
C GLU A 46 -4.08 6.14 8.10
N LEU A 47 -3.59 4.91 8.20
CA LEU A 47 -3.20 4.33 9.50
C LEU A 47 -1.91 4.92 10.04
N THR A 48 -0.96 5.23 9.15
CA THR A 48 0.36 5.75 9.51
C THR A 48 0.82 6.77 8.47
N ASP A 49 2.01 7.33 8.66
CA ASP A 49 2.61 8.25 7.68
C ASP A 49 3.40 7.50 6.60
N MET A 50 3.34 6.18 6.60
CA MET A 50 4.09 5.37 5.64
C MET A 50 3.38 5.26 4.30
N VAL A 51 4.14 4.83 3.29
CA VAL A 51 3.65 4.67 1.91
C VAL A 51 3.88 3.24 1.43
N MET A 52 3.15 2.86 0.38
CA MET A 52 3.38 1.57 -0.27
C MET A 52 4.73 1.53 -0.95
N ASP A 53 5.42 0.43 -0.81
CA ASP A 53 6.81 0.25 -1.18
C ASP A 53 7.02 -1.17 -1.72
N LEU A 54 7.74 -1.30 -2.83
CA LEU A 54 8.18 -2.61 -3.29
C LEU A 54 9.39 -3.01 -2.45
N LYS A 55 9.24 -4.02 -1.63
CA LYS A 55 10.22 -4.43 -0.63
C LYS A 55 11.63 -4.53 -1.19
N GLY A 56 12.57 -3.83 -0.54
CA GLY A 56 13.98 -3.86 -0.92
C GLY A 56 14.29 -3.20 -2.27
N GLY A 57 13.32 -2.51 -2.87
CA GLY A 57 13.52 -1.89 -4.18
C GLY A 57 13.62 -2.89 -5.33
N VAL A 58 13.22 -4.14 -5.09
CA VAL A 58 13.31 -5.21 -6.10
C VAL A 58 12.24 -5.02 -7.16
N MET A 59 12.64 -4.92 -8.42
CA MET A 59 11.75 -4.65 -9.56
C MET A 59 11.42 -5.93 -10.32
N GLU A 60 11.05 -6.97 -9.61
CA GLU A 60 10.70 -8.26 -10.19
C GLU A 60 9.25 -8.63 -9.88
N ALA A 61 8.64 -9.42 -10.75
CA ALA A 61 7.29 -9.95 -10.49
C ALA A 61 7.31 -10.79 -9.21
N GLY A 62 6.29 -10.64 -8.38
CA GLY A 62 6.18 -11.35 -7.12
C GLY A 62 6.80 -10.63 -5.93
N THR A 63 7.43 -9.48 -6.14
CA THR A 63 7.97 -8.69 -5.03
C THR A 63 6.82 -8.21 -4.14
N GLU A 64 6.99 -8.38 -2.83
CA GLU A 64 5.98 -7.97 -1.86
C GLU A 64 5.80 -6.45 -1.82
N VAL A 65 4.57 -6.02 -1.58
CA VAL A 65 4.26 -4.63 -1.27
C VAL A 65 4.18 -4.51 0.24
N ILE A 66 4.94 -3.57 0.77
CA ILE A 66 4.99 -3.33 2.22
C ILE A 66 4.75 -1.84 2.50
N MET A 67 4.57 -1.52 3.75
CA MET A 67 4.56 -0.14 4.21
C MET A 67 5.97 0.25 4.65
N PHE A 68 6.41 1.44 4.24
CA PHE A 68 7.74 1.92 4.60
C PHE A 68 7.74 3.44 4.66
N HIS A 69 8.66 4.03 5.39
CA HIS A 69 8.74 5.49 5.45
C HIS A 69 9.06 6.06 4.05
N LYS A 70 8.49 7.21 3.73
CA LYS A 70 8.70 7.85 2.43
C LYS A 70 10.13 8.33 2.29
N HIS A 71 10.82 7.90 1.24
CA HIS A 71 12.20 8.34 0.97
C HIS A 71 12.43 8.81 -0.48
N GLY A 72 11.37 8.83 -1.29
CA GLY A 72 11.47 9.33 -2.66
C GLY A 72 12.03 8.33 -3.67
N GLY A 73 12.23 7.08 -3.29
CA GLY A 73 12.73 6.05 -4.22
C GLY A 73 11.70 5.64 -5.26
N ALA A 74 12.17 5.14 -6.41
CA ALA A 74 11.30 4.67 -7.48
C ALA A 74 10.37 3.53 -7.04
N ASN A 75 10.79 2.74 -6.06
CA ASN A 75 9.99 1.65 -5.51
C ASN A 75 8.80 2.13 -4.68
N GLN A 76 8.67 3.43 -4.47
CA GLN A 76 7.53 4.04 -3.77
C GLN A 76 6.71 4.94 -4.71
N ALA A 77 7.10 5.06 -5.97
CA ALA A 77 6.40 5.88 -6.95
C ALA A 77 5.48 5.00 -7.79
N TRP A 78 4.21 5.35 -7.84
CA TRP A 78 3.19 4.57 -8.52
C TRP A 78 2.50 5.38 -9.59
N LEU A 79 2.30 4.78 -10.75
CA LEU A 79 1.47 5.33 -11.80
C LEU A 79 0.11 4.64 -11.72
N ILE A 80 -0.94 5.44 -11.70
CA ILE A 80 -2.30 4.92 -11.52
C ILE A 80 -3.07 5.09 -12.82
N TYR A 81 -3.48 3.97 -13.38
CA TYR A 81 -4.24 3.94 -14.63
C TYR A 81 -5.68 3.53 -14.34
N PRO A 82 -6.65 4.12 -15.05
CA PRO A 82 -8.04 3.65 -14.94
C PRO A 82 -8.15 2.20 -15.41
N ALA A 83 -8.99 1.44 -14.75
CA ALA A 83 -9.20 0.03 -15.05
C ALA A 83 -10.02 -0.14 -16.33
#